data_3902fb47b388ac5388fc70edd0fb18d6
#
_entry.id   3902fb47b388ac5388fc70edd0fb18d6
#
_cell.length_a   1.000
_cell.length_b   1.000
_cell.length_c   1.000
_cell.angle_alpha   90.00
_cell.angle_beta   90.00
_cell.angle_gamma   90.00
#
_symmetry.space_group_name_H-M   'P 1'
#
loop_
_entity.id
_entity.type
_entity.pdbx_description
1 polymer ?
#
loop_
_entity_poly.entity_id
_entity_poly.type
_entity_poly.pdbx_seq_one_letter_code
_entity_poly.pdbx_strand_id
1 'polypeptide(L)'
;VLRDRMPLPYEHLRADDAVYRHRIWREIDTREKINLPFMYSADADNGNQRFISILLQALQDSAVTAFSAADGDRFTTPMTKADIAKIVLGDEIDVPVYNELGEQTGSKKMRNEVNLDSFYKFRIKEEVIFDKESSRLFWRILGVAPVKSIITSAGVNLGETELFWLYYPDMRPVFAKYEVYNAKNYGGRMSWEELFEGRMFYGRII
;
A
#
# COMPACT_ATOMS: atom_id res chain seq x y z
N VAL A 1 6.45 11.29 13.04
CA VAL A 1 7.16 11.33 11.75
C VAL A 1 8.65 11.51 11.99
N LEU A 2 9.47 10.67 11.38
CA LEU A 2 10.93 10.67 11.47
C LEU A 2 11.51 11.48 10.28
N ARG A 3 11.45 12.80 10.33
CA ARG A 3 11.71 13.68 9.18
C ARG A 3 13.10 13.52 8.55
N ASP A 4 14.10 13.21 9.35
CA ASP A 4 15.52 13.18 8.92
C ASP A 4 16.02 11.77 8.60
N ARG A 5 15.12 10.78 8.60
CA ARG A 5 15.50 9.39 8.34
C ARG A 5 15.56 9.11 6.86
N MET A 6 16.65 8.51 6.43
CA MET A 6 16.88 8.06 5.05
C MET A 6 16.78 6.54 4.97
N PRO A 7 16.38 5.99 3.81
CA PRO A 7 16.37 4.56 3.59
C PRO A 7 17.75 3.94 3.78
N LEU A 8 17.79 2.71 4.27
CA LEU A 8 19.03 1.94 4.37
C LEU A 8 19.61 1.69 2.96
N PRO A 9 20.91 1.89 2.75
CA PRO A 9 21.54 1.58 1.46
C PRO A 9 21.45 0.08 1.17
N TYR A 10 21.16 -0.26 -0.08
CA TYR A 10 21.22 -1.65 -0.51
C TYR A 10 22.67 -2.05 -0.78
N GLU A 11 22.99 -3.28 -0.40
CA GLU A 11 24.22 -3.93 -0.84
C GLU A 11 24.21 -4.07 -2.37
N HIS A 12 25.33 -3.73 -3.02
CA HIS A 12 25.45 -3.82 -4.46
C HIS A 12 25.53 -5.28 -4.90
N LEU A 13 24.64 -5.66 -5.80
CA LEU A 13 24.62 -6.98 -6.42
C LEU A 13 25.06 -6.86 -7.87
N ARG A 14 26.11 -7.58 -8.22
CA ARG A 14 26.59 -7.63 -9.60
C ARG A 14 25.71 -8.58 -10.43
N ALA A 15 25.39 -8.18 -11.64
CA ALA A 15 24.53 -8.98 -12.52
C ALA A 15 25.09 -10.38 -12.78
N ASP A 16 26.42 -10.49 -12.91
CA ASP A 16 27.12 -11.77 -13.18
C ASP A 16 27.15 -12.71 -11.97
N ASP A 17 26.91 -12.19 -10.77
CA ASP A 17 26.90 -12.96 -9.53
C ASP A 17 25.48 -13.41 -9.14
N ALA A 18 24.45 -12.81 -9.74
CA ALA A 18 23.05 -13.16 -9.54
C ALA A 18 22.68 -14.41 -10.38
N VAL A 19 23.13 -15.58 -9.95
CA VAL A 19 22.95 -16.86 -10.71
C VAL A 19 21.54 -17.41 -10.64
N TYR A 20 20.72 -16.97 -9.69
CA TYR A 20 19.32 -17.34 -9.58
C TYR A 20 18.50 -16.10 -9.29
N ARG A 21 17.44 -15.91 -10.06
CA ARG A 21 16.47 -14.82 -9.88
C ARG A 21 15.07 -15.37 -10.11
N HIS A 22 14.20 -15.15 -9.15
CA HIS A 22 12.80 -15.57 -9.24
C HIS A 22 11.90 -14.50 -8.65
N ARG A 23 10.75 -14.27 -9.30
CA ARG A 23 9.73 -13.33 -8.81
C ARG A 23 8.65 -14.09 -8.09
N ILE A 24 8.23 -13.57 -6.98
CA ILE A 24 7.16 -14.11 -6.17
C ILE A 24 6.18 -13.00 -5.79
N TRP A 25 4.96 -13.38 -5.60
CA TRP A 25 3.90 -12.53 -5.10
C TRP A 25 3.49 -13.03 -3.73
N ARG A 26 3.30 -12.08 -2.84
CA ARG A 26 2.94 -12.37 -1.47
C ARG A 26 1.75 -11.51 -1.06
N GLU A 27 0.77 -12.12 -0.42
CA GLU A 27 -0.38 -11.45 0.15
C GLU A 27 -0.20 -11.28 1.66
N ILE A 28 -0.34 -10.05 2.13
CA ILE A 28 -0.34 -9.67 3.55
C ILE A 28 -1.78 -9.42 3.95
N ASP A 29 -2.29 -10.19 4.92
CA ASP A 29 -3.58 -9.95 5.57
C ASP A 29 -3.33 -9.22 6.90
N THR A 30 -3.86 -8.01 7.02
CA THR A 30 -3.66 -7.15 8.19
C THR A 30 -4.43 -7.61 9.42
N ARG A 31 -5.37 -8.56 9.26
CA ARG A 31 -6.13 -9.16 10.37
C ARG A 31 -5.31 -10.20 11.12
N GLU A 32 -4.22 -10.66 10.56
CA GLU A 32 -3.30 -11.56 11.25
C GLU A 32 -2.55 -10.83 12.37
N LYS A 33 -2.36 -11.50 13.50
CA LYS A 33 -1.82 -10.90 14.73
C LYS A 33 -0.48 -10.17 14.52
N ILE A 34 0.41 -10.72 13.70
CA ILE A 34 1.72 -10.10 13.43
C ILE A 34 1.60 -8.85 12.56
N ASN A 35 0.53 -8.75 11.75
CA ASN A 35 0.30 -7.67 10.80
C ASN A 35 -0.63 -6.57 11.35
N LEU A 36 -1.12 -6.69 12.57
CA LEU A 36 -2.00 -5.67 13.18
C LEU A 36 -1.43 -4.24 13.11
N PRO A 37 -0.12 -4.00 13.21
CA PRO A 37 0.44 -2.65 13.04
C PRO A 37 0.07 -1.96 11.73
N PHE A 38 -0.27 -2.69 10.67
CA PHE A 38 -0.74 -2.12 9.40
C PHE A 38 -2.10 -1.40 9.54
N MET A 39 -2.90 -1.76 10.54
CA MET A 39 -4.22 -1.18 10.81
C MET A 39 -4.18 -0.06 11.86
N TYR A 40 -3.11 0.07 12.61
CA TYR A 40 -3.03 1.08 13.67
C TYR A 40 -2.94 2.48 13.08
N SER A 41 -3.78 3.37 13.58
CA SER A 41 -3.74 4.80 13.29
C SER A 41 -3.17 5.55 14.48
N ALA A 42 -2.38 6.58 14.20
CA ALA A 42 -1.97 7.55 15.20
C ALA A 42 -3.04 8.66 15.36
N ASP A 43 -2.93 9.45 16.42
CA ASP A 43 -3.73 10.65 16.58
C ASP A 43 -3.49 11.63 15.41
N ALA A 44 -4.48 12.46 15.10
CA ALA A 44 -4.41 13.39 13.97
C ALA A 44 -3.21 14.36 14.07
N ASP A 45 -2.84 14.78 15.28
CA ASP A 45 -1.71 15.68 15.54
C ASP A 45 -0.35 15.06 15.23
N ASN A 46 -0.24 13.73 15.31
CA ASN A 46 0.97 12.97 14.99
C ASN A 46 1.02 12.48 13.53
N GLY A 47 0.02 12.82 12.73
CA GLY A 47 -0.19 12.28 11.41
C GLY A 47 -0.70 10.84 11.45
N ASN A 48 -1.50 10.46 10.45
CA ASN A 48 -2.02 9.10 10.38
C ASN A 48 -0.91 8.15 9.91
N GLN A 49 -0.48 7.23 10.79
CA GLN A 49 0.57 6.23 10.53
C GLN A 49 0.02 4.91 9.97
N ARG A 50 -1.30 4.83 9.72
CA ARG A 50 -1.93 3.66 9.11
C ARG A 50 -1.35 3.42 7.72
N PHE A 51 -1.03 2.18 7.39
CA PHE A 51 -0.30 1.88 6.15
C PHE A 51 -0.99 2.39 4.89
N ILE A 52 -2.31 2.15 4.73
CA ILE A 52 -3.05 2.65 3.56
C ILE A 52 -3.05 4.18 3.48
N SER A 53 -3.15 4.86 4.62
CA SER A 53 -3.14 6.33 4.67
C SER A 53 -1.79 6.89 4.22
N ILE A 54 -0.69 6.23 4.57
CA ILE A 54 0.66 6.60 4.11
C ILE A 54 0.76 6.47 2.59
N LEU A 55 0.23 5.38 2.00
CA LEU A 55 0.22 5.18 0.55
C LEU A 55 -0.57 6.29 -0.16
N LEU A 56 -1.78 6.59 0.33
CA LEU A 56 -2.65 7.61 -0.26
C LEU A 56 -2.04 9.01 -0.10
N GLN A 57 -1.45 9.32 1.04
CA GLN A 57 -0.78 10.62 1.27
C GLN A 57 0.41 10.80 0.33
N ALA A 58 1.24 9.78 0.15
CA ALA A 58 2.38 9.83 -0.77
C ALA A 58 1.95 10.09 -2.23
N LEU A 59 0.79 9.56 -2.63
CA LEU A 59 0.19 9.83 -3.94
C LEU A 59 -0.37 11.25 -4.05
N GLN A 60 -1.02 11.75 -3.00
CA GLN A 60 -1.51 13.13 -2.95
C GLN A 60 -0.37 14.14 -3.05
N ASP A 61 0.72 13.90 -2.32
CA ASP A 61 1.91 14.75 -2.31
C ASP A 61 2.75 14.63 -3.60
N SER A 62 2.34 13.75 -4.52
CA SER A 62 3.11 13.42 -5.74
C SER A 62 4.55 12.95 -5.44
N ALA A 63 4.77 12.37 -4.27
CA ALA A 63 6.07 11.80 -3.90
C ALA A 63 6.37 10.52 -4.68
N VAL A 64 5.31 9.81 -5.10
CA VAL A 64 5.40 8.56 -5.86
C VAL A 64 4.33 8.51 -6.94
N THR A 65 4.55 7.65 -7.94
CA THR A 65 3.61 7.39 -9.03
C THR A 65 2.91 6.06 -8.81
N ALA A 66 1.57 6.05 -8.96
CA ALA A 66 0.81 4.81 -9.01
C ALA A 66 0.73 4.31 -10.46
N PHE A 67 0.72 2.99 -10.61
CA PHE A 67 0.60 2.31 -11.90
C PHE A 67 -0.66 1.47 -11.93
N SER A 68 -1.29 1.41 -13.10
CA SER A 68 -2.52 0.66 -13.32
C SER A 68 -2.32 -0.84 -13.06
N ALA A 69 -3.21 -1.43 -12.28
CA ALA A 69 -3.23 -2.88 -12.09
C ALA A 69 -3.88 -3.62 -13.28
N ALA A 70 -4.62 -2.92 -14.14
CA ALA A 70 -5.25 -3.52 -15.32
C ALA A 70 -4.23 -4.05 -16.34
N ASP A 71 -3.07 -3.40 -16.42
CA ASP A 71 -1.95 -3.80 -17.30
C ASP A 71 -0.98 -4.78 -16.59
N GLY A 72 -1.39 -5.30 -15.45
CA GLY A 72 -0.58 -6.15 -14.59
C GLY A 72 0.39 -5.38 -13.71
N ASP A 73 1.42 -6.05 -13.24
CA ASP A 73 2.38 -5.56 -12.25
C ASP A 73 3.72 -5.09 -12.87
N ARG A 74 3.68 -4.62 -14.12
CA ARG A 74 4.89 -4.24 -14.88
C ARG A 74 5.32 -2.79 -14.66
N PHE A 75 4.54 -1.98 -13.94
CA PHE A 75 4.79 -0.55 -13.70
C PHE A 75 4.92 0.26 -15.01
N THR A 76 4.06 -0.03 -16.00
CA THR A 76 4.15 0.59 -17.33
C THR A 76 3.22 1.76 -17.51
N THR A 77 2.01 1.69 -16.98
CA THR A 77 0.96 2.69 -17.20
C THR A 77 0.74 3.53 -15.94
N PRO A 78 1.28 4.76 -15.89
CA PRO A 78 1.08 5.65 -14.75
C PRO A 78 -0.39 6.10 -14.66
N MET A 79 -0.89 6.25 -13.45
CA MET A 79 -2.23 6.72 -13.15
C MET A 79 -2.22 8.18 -12.73
N THR A 80 -3.30 8.89 -13.12
CA THR A 80 -3.51 10.27 -12.64
C THR A 80 -4.13 10.26 -11.23
N LYS A 81 -4.00 11.38 -10.50
CA LYS A 81 -4.66 11.55 -9.20
C LYS A 81 -6.18 11.39 -9.29
N ALA A 82 -6.77 11.79 -10.41
CA ALA A 82 -8.22 11.64 -10.66
C ALA A 82 -8.62 10.18 -10.79
N ASP A 83 -7.82 9.37 -11.51
CA ASP A 83 -8.04 7.92 -11.65
C ASP A 83 -7.93 7.21 -10.32
N ILE A 84 -6.91 7.56 -9.53
CA ILE A 84 -6.71 7.00 -8.18
C ILE A 84 -7.90 7.34 -7.28
N ALA A 85 -8.33 8.62 -7.28
CA ALA A 85 -9.48 9.04 -6.50
C ALA A 85 -10.75 8.28 -6.90
N LYS A 86 -10.97 8.05 -8.19
CA LYS A 86 -12.11 7.29 -8.70
C LYS A 86 -12.08 5.83 -8.23
N ILE A 87 -10.93 5.19 -8.27
CA ILE A 87 -10.79 3.78 -7.86
C ILE A 87 -10.93 3.61 -6.34
N VAL A 88 -10.40 4.54 -5.57
CA VAL A 88 -10.40 4.47 -4.11
C VAL A 88 -11.76 4.87 -3.52
N LEU A 89 -12.35 5.96 -4.01
CA LEU A 89 -13.62 6.50 -3.52
C LEU A 89 -14.85 5.87 -4.19
N GLY A 90 -14.68 5.31 -5.39
CA GLY A 90 -15.76 4.92 -6.26
C GLY A 90 -16.32 6.09 -7.09
N ASP A 91 -17.37 5.80 -7.85
CA ASP A 91 -18.03 6.81 -8.67
C ASP A 91 -18.78 7.83 -7.79
N GLU A 92 -18.88 9.07 -8.27
CA GLU A 92 -19.70 10.09 -7.63
C GLU A 92 -21.18 9.67 -7.69
N ILE A 93 -21.86 9.73 -6.56
CA ILE A 93 -23.28 9.45 -6.46
C ILE A 93 -24.03 10.78 -6.43
N ASP A 94 -24.96 10.96 -7.36
CA ASP A 94 -25.88 12.09 -7.34
C ASP A 94 -26.96 11.83 -6.26
N VAL A 95 -26.85 12.56 -5.15
CA VAL A 95 -27.85 12.50 -4.07
C VAL A 95 -28.88 13.61 -4.32
N PRO A 96 -30.15 13.27 -4.47
CA PRO A 96 -31.21 14.28 -4.62
C PRO A 96 -31.32 15.11 -3.34
N VAL A 97 -31.35 16.42 -3.49
CA VAL A 97 -31.59 17.37 -2.37
C VAL A 97 -33.07 17.73 -2.36
N TYR A 98 -33.71 17.49 -1.22
CA TYR A 98 -35.11 17.84 -0.99
C TYR A 98 -35.23 19.11 -0.15
N ASN A 99 -36.25 19.95 -0.44
CA ASN A 99 -36.61 21.09 0.40
C ASN A 99 -37.42 20.63 1.61
N GLU A 100 -37.75 21.56 2.52
CA GLU A 100 -38.61 21.29 3.69
C GLU A 100 -40.01 20.81 3.33
N LEU A 101 -40.44 21.00 2.07
CA LEU A 101 -41.75 20.58 1.53
C LEU A 101 -41.67 19.19 0.86
N GLY A 102 -40.48 18.54 0.84
CA GLY A 102 -40.28 17.22 0.23
C GLY A 102 -40.15 17.23 -1.30
N GLU A 103 -39.99 18.40 -1.93
CA GLU A 103 -39.76 18.52 -3.37
C GLU A 103 -38.28 18.47 -3.70
N GLN A 104 -37.93 17.76 -4.76
CA GLN A 104 -36.54 17.67 -5.21
C GLN A 104 -36.10 18.99 -5.84
N THR A 105 -35.22 19.73 -5.16
CA THR A 105 -34.72 21.04 -5.61
C THR A 105 -33.43 20.97 -6.42
N GLY A 106 -32.78 19.79 -6.45
CA GLY A 106 -31.52 19.59 -7.18
C GLY A 106 -30.88 18.25 -6.87
N SER A 107 -29.72 18.00 -7.46
CA SER A 107 -28.83 16.91 -7.10
C SER A 107 -27.49 17.46 -6.63
N LYS A 108 -26.99 16.96 -5.52
CA LYS A 108 -25.66 17.25 -5.01
C LYS A 108 -24.78 16.06 -5.27
N LYS A 109 -23.67 16.25 -5.97
CA LYS A 109 -22.67 15.22 -6.13
C LYS A 109 -21.96 15.01 -4.80
N MET A 110 -22.13 13.84 -4.23
CA MET A 110 -21.39 13.42 -3.04
C MET A 110 -20.44 12.31 -3.42
N ARG A 111 -19.19 12.44 -2.96
CA ARG A 111 -18.23 11.34 -2.95
C ARG A 111 -18.33 10.65 -1.60
N ASN A 112 -18.33 9.33 -1.63
CA ASN A 112 -18.22 8.56 -0.40
C ASN A 112 -16.84 8.84 0.24
N GLU A 113 -16.84 8.95 1.56
CA GLU A 113 -15.57 8.98 2.29
C GLU A 113 -14.86 7.64 2.12
N VAL A 114 -13.53 7.69 2.03
CA VAL A 114 -12.71 6.47 1.93
C VAL A 114 -12.87 5.66 3.20
N ASN A 115 -13.49 4.49 3.10
CA ASN A 115 -13.50 3.56 4.22
C ASN A 115 -12.12 2.85 4.28
N LEU A 116 -11.23 3.38 5.11
CA LEU A 116 -9.88 2.85 5.30
C LEU A 116 -9.89 1.43 5.89
N ASP A 117 -10.95 1.02 6.58
CA ASP A 117 -11.09 -0.31 7.17
C ASP A 117 -11.34 -1.39 6.12
N SER A 118 -11.76 -1.00 4.92
CA SER A 118 -11.95 -1.92 3.80
C SER A 118 -10.64 -2.44 3.21
N PHE A 119 -9.51 -1.79 3.52
CA PHE A 119 -8.19 -2.14 3.02
C PHE A 119 -7.45 -3.00 4.04
N TYR A 120 -7.81 -4.27 4.11
CA TYR A 120 -7.20 -5.23 5.03
C TYR A 120 -6.23 -6.20 4.36
N LYS A 121 -6.04 -6.09 3.05
CA LYS A 121 -5.08 -6.90 2.31
C LYS A 121 -4.17 -6.05 1.44
N PHE A 122 -2.92 -6.45 1.37
CA PHE A 122 -1.91 -5.87 0.51
C PHE A 122 -1.16 -6.98 -0.23
N ARG A 123 -0.84 -6.75 -1.50
CA ARG A 123 0.04 -7.64 -2.25
C ARG A 123 1.39 -6.99 -2.43
N ILE A 124 2.43 -7.77 -2.27
CA ILE A 124 3.79 -7.36 -2.56
C ILE A 124 4.38 -8.25 -3.63
N LYS A 125 5.09 -7.62 -4.56
CA LYS A 125 5.89 -8.29 -5.58
C LYS A 125 7.33 -8.24 -5.14
N GLU A 126 7.96 -9.40 -5.09
CA GLU A 126 9.33 -9.55 -4.61
C GLU A 126 10.18 -10.25 -5.67
N GLU A 127 11.47 -9.99 -5.66
CA GLU A 127 12.47 -10.73 -6.40
C GLU A 127 13.44 -11.40 -5.43
N VAL A 128 13.58 -12.70 -5.55
CA VAL A 128 14.55 -13.51 -4.81
C VAL A 128 15.78 -13.66 -5.67
N ILE A 129 16.94 -13.29 -5.14
CA ILE A 129 18.21 -13.30 -5.87
C ILE A 129 19.21 -14.09 -5.04
N PHE A 130 19.80 -15.12 -5.62
CA PHE A 130 20.94 -15.79 -5.03
C PHE A 130 22.24 -15.23 -5.63
N ASP A 131 23.06 -14.67 -4.77
CA ASP A 131 24.37 -14.14 -5.11
C ASP A 131 25.45 -15.18 -4.83
N LYS A 132 26.15 -15.58 -5.88
CA LYS A 132 27.19 -16.62 -5.77
C LYS A 132 28.46 -16.14 -5.05
N GLU A 133 28.77 -14.82 -5.13
CA GLU A 133 29.94 -14.27 -4.50
C GLU A 133 29.84 -14.30 -2.97
N SER A 134 28.72 -13.79 -2.43
CA SER A 134 28.47 -13.80 -0.98
C SER A 134 27.83 -15.09 -0.48
N SER A 135 27.37 -15.98 -1.36
CA SER A 135 26.59 -17.17 -1.05
C SER A 135 25.32 -16.85 -0.25
N ARG A 136 24.70 -15.68 -0.50
CA ARG A 136 23.52 -15.19 0.19
C ARG A 136 22.31 -15.14 -0.71
N LEU A 137 21.15 -15.27 -0.10
CA LEU A 137 19.86 -15.07 -0.71
C LEU A 137 19.32 -13.69 -0.34
N PHE A 138 19.12 -12.84 -1.35
CA PHE A 138 18.55 -11.51 -1.18
C PHE A 138 17.09 -11.50 -1.58
N TRP A 139 16.29 -10.81 -0.78
CA TRP A 139 14.88 -10.55 -1.04
C TRP A 139 14.70 -9.07 -1.31
N ARG A 140 14.28 -8.73 -2.51
CA ARG A 140 14.05 -7.34 -2.92
C ARG A 140 12.59 -7.14 -3.21
N ILE A 141 11.94 -6.27 -2.46
CA ILE A 141 10.57 -5.87 -2.76
C ILE A 141 10.61 -4.94 -3.96
N LEU A 142 9.79 -5.23 -4.96
CA LEU A 142 9.67 -4.46 -6.19
C LEU A 142 8.43 -3.57 -6.18
N GLY A 143 7.35 -4.03 -5.59
CA GLY A 143 6.10 -3.30 -5.61
C GLY A 143 5.17 -3.66 -4.48
N VAL A 144 4.26 -2.73 -4.21
CA VAL A 144 3.20 -2.87 -3.22
C VAL A 144 1.88 -2.44 -3.84
N ALA A 145 0.83 -3.21 -3.62
CA ALA A 145 -0.52 -2.91 -4.10
C ALA A 145 -1.55 -3.12 -2.98
N PRO A 146 -2.43 -2.15 -2.72
CA PRO A 146 -3.61 -2.37 -1.90
C PRO A 146 -4.63 -3.24 -2.66
N VAL A 147 -5.28 -4.13 -1.95
CA VAL A 147 -6.28 -5.06 -2.48
C VAL A 147 -7.65 -4.70 -1.91
N LYS A 148 -8.65 -4.72 -2.78
CA LYS A 148 -10.04 -4.50 -2.39
C LYS A 148 -10.89 -5.70 -2.81
N SER A 149 -11.80 -6.10 -1.92
CA SER A 149 -12.80 -7.13 -2.24
C SER A 149 -13.90 -6.53 -3.12
N ILE A 150 -14.24 -7.22 -4.19
CA ILE A 150 -15.37 -6.86 -5.05
C ILE A 150 -16.63 -7.54 -4.47
N ILE A 151 -17.47 -6.74 -3.85
CA ILE A 151 -18.75 -7.22 -3.29
C ILE A 151 -19.89 -6.67 -4.15
N THR A 152 -20.74 -7.55 -4.65
CA THR A 152 -21.95 -7.15 -5.39
C THR A 152 -22.98 -6.49 -4.47
N SER A 153 -23.96 -5.79 -5.05
CA SER A 153 -25.10 -5.22 -4.32
C SER A 153 -25.92 -6.28 -3.55
N ALA A 154 -25.82 -7.55 -3.96
CA ALA A 154 -26.44 -8.68 -3.28
C ALA A 154 -25.57 -9.28 -2.16
N GLY A 155 -24.41 -8.68 -1.84
CA GLY A 155 -23.49 -9.14 -0.79
C GLY A 155 -22.60 -10.32 -1.19
N VAL A 156 -22.60 -10.71 -2.47
CA VAL A 156 -21.76 -11.81 -2.96
C VAL A 156 -20.35 -11.28 -3.25
N ASN A 157 -19.35 -11.91 -2.66
CA ASN A 157 -17.95 -11.61 -2.95
C ASN A 157 -17.55 -12.27 -4.29
N LEU A 158 -17.23 -11.44 -5.29
CA LEU A 158 -16.77 -11.89 -6.63
C LEU A 158 -15.27 -12.12 -6.71
N GLY A 159 -14.53 -11.77 -5.66
CA GLY A 159 -13.08 -11.90 -5.63
C GLY A 159 -12.38 -10.65 -5.10
N GLU A 160 -11.09 -10.66 -5.25
CA GLU A 160 -10.21 -9.59 -4.77
C GLU A 160 -9.37 -9.08 -5.94
N THR A 161 -9.20 -7.77 -6.00
CA THR A 161 -8.41 -7.13 -7.06
C THR A 161 -7.46 -6.10 -6.47
N GLU A 162 -6.29 -6.00 -7.09
CA GLU A 162 -5.37 -4.90 -6.83
C GLU A 162 -5.94 -3.62 -7.41
N LEU A 163 -5.87 -2.53 -6.65
CA LEU A 163 -6.34 -1.23 -7.11
C LEU A 163 -5.32 -0.53 -8.00
N PHE A 164 -4.09 -0.51 -7.53
CA PHE A 164 -2.93 0.06 -8.23
C PHE A 164 -1.65 -0.51 -7.65
N TRP A 165 -0.57 -0.40 -8.41
CA TRP A 165 0.77 -0.78 -7.98
C TRP A 165 1.62 0.45 -7.70
N LEU A 166 2.37 0.42 -6.60
CA LEU A 166 3.40 1.39 -6.26
C LEU A 166 4.76 0.73 -6.38
N TYR A 167 5.70 1.41 -7.05
CA TYR A 167 7.07 0.93 -7.14
C TYR A 167 7.76 1.11 -5.79
N TYR A 168 8.14 0.01 -5.16
CA TYR A 168 8.63 0.03 -3.78
C TYR A 168 9.92 0.85 -3.59
N PRO A 169 10.93 0.83 -4.50
CA PRO A 169 12.11 1.67 -4.35
C PRO A 169 11.79 3.16 -4.24
N ASP A 170 10.77 3.65 -4.95
CA ASP A 170 10.33 5.04 -4.85
C ASP A 170 9.59 5.32 -3.54
N MET A 171 8.96 4.30 -2.96
CA MET A 171 8.28 4.40 -1.66
C MET A 171 9.24 4.38 -0.48
N ARG A 172 10.44 3.85 -0.59
CA ARG A 172 11.38 3.71 0.53
C ARG A 172 11.68 5.03 1.25
N PRO A 173 11.93 6.17 0.56
CA PRO A 173 12.12 7.45 1.23
C PRO A 173 10.89 7.92 2.03
N VAL A 174 9.69 7.57 1.57
CA VAL A 174 8.45 7.85 2.29
C VAL A 174 8.35 6.96 3.52
N PHE A 175 8.51 5.64 3.35
CA PHE A 175 8.42 4.66 4.43
C PHE A 175 9.46 4.89 5.54
N ALA A 176 10.65 5.39 5.21
CA ALA A 176 11.66 5.73 6.20
C ALA A 176 11.21 6.83 7.18
N LYS A 177 10.30 7.73 6.74
CA LYS A 177 9.82 8.87 7.54
C LYS A 177 8.65 8.57 8.45
N TYR A 178 7.91 7.50 8.21
CA TYR A 178 6.73 7.12 8.98
C TYR A 178 7.07 6.02 9.98
N GLU A 179 6.61 6.20 11.21
CA GLU A 179 6.80 5.22 12.29
C GLU A 179 5.74 4.13 12.21
N VAL A 180 6.13 2.94 12.61
CA VAL A 180 5.24 1.80 12.83
C VAL A 180 5.44 1.26 14.24
N TYR A 181 4.38 0.71 14.82
CA TYR A 181 4.43 0.09 16.14
C TYR A 181 5.40 -1.10 16.15
N ASN A 182 6.38 -1.06 17.04
CA ASN A 182 7.34 -2.12 17.23
C ASN A 182 6.90 -3.06 18.36
N ALA A 183 6.26 -4.17 18.02
CA ALA A 183 5.77 -5.14 18.99
C ALA A 183 6.87 -5.89 19.75
N LYS A 184 8.11 -5.88 19.23
CA LYS A 184 9.24 -6.59 19.85
C LYS A 184 10.07 -5.72 20.80
N ASN A 185 10.02 -4.40 20.62
CA ASN A 185 10.75 -3.47 21.47
C ASN A 185 10.01 -2.14 21.59
N TYR A 186 9.28 -1.96 22.66
CA TYR A 186 8.49 -0.74 22.91
C TYR A 186 9.30 0.55 23.02
N GLY A 187 10.58 0.46 23.40
CA GLY A 187 11.48 1.59 23.50
C GLY A 187 12.17 1.96 22.19
N GLY A 188 12.09 1.09 21.18
CA GLY A 188 12.74 1.28 19.89
C GLY A 188 11.77 1.82 18.85
N ARG A 189 12.06 3.01 18.32
CA ARG A 189 11.34 3.54 17.17
C ARG A 189 11.70 2.76 15.92
N MET A 190 10.71 2.32 15.17
CA MET A 190 10.87 1.57 13.93
C MET A 190 10.12 2.29 12.81
N SER A 191 10.73 2.37 11.64
CA SER A 191 10.07 2.89 10.44
C SER A 191 9.40 1.77 9.64
N TRP A 192 8.48 2.15 8.76
CA TRP A 192 7.88 1.20 7.82
C TRP A 192 8.94 0.56 6.91
N GLU A 193 9.96 1.31 6.52
CA GLU A 193 11.06 0.79 5.72
C GLU A 193 11.81 -0.32 6.47
N GLU A 194 12.13 -0.10 7.76
CA GLU A 194 12.77 -1.12 8.60
C GLU A 194 11.89 -2.36 8.81
N LEU A 195 10.58 -2.18 8.92
CA LEU A 195 9.64 -3.31 9.02
C LEU A 195 9.69 -4.18 7.76
N PHE A 196 9.70 -3.56 6.58
CA PHE A 196 9.75 -4.29 5.32
C PHE A 196 11.11 -4.93 5.06
N GLU A 197 12.20 -4.20 5.24
CA GLU A 197 13.56 -4.72 5.03
C GLU A 197 13.93 -5.78 6.09
N GLY A 198 13.51 -5.60 7.33
CA GLY A 198 13.67 -6.58 8.41
C GLY A 198 12.67 -7.74 8.34
N ARG A 199 11.76 -7.72 7.37
CA ARG A 199 10.71 -8.74 7.15
C ARG A 199 9.90 -9.05 8.41
N MET A 200 9.56 -8.00 9.16
CA MET A 200 8.80 -8.12 10.41
C MET A 200 7.29 -8.17 10.17
N PHE A 201 6.89 -8.85 9.12
CA PHE A 201 5.50 -9.09 8.72
C PHE A 201 5.33 -10.55 8.29
N TYR A 202 4.10 -11.00 8.28
CA TYR A 202 3.74 -12.28 7.69
C TYR A 202 2.99 -12.05 6.37
N GLY A 203 3.28 -12.88 5.39
CA GLY A 203 2.54 -12.88 4.15
C GLY A 203 2.63 -14.24 3.46
N ARG A 204 1.52 -14.67 2.88
CA ARG A 204 1.42 -15.94 2.15
C ARG A 204 1.85 -15.73 0.71
N ILE A 205 2.70 -16.61 0.20
CA ILE A 205 3.02 -16.66 -1.25
C ILE A 205 1.78 -17.16 -2.00
N ILE A 206 1.43 -16.49 -3.09
CA ILE A 206 0.25 -16.74 -3.92
C ILE A 206 0.63 -17.02 -5.37
#